data_6b3aad3840118244a3e7178aff030dee
#
_entry.id   6b3aad3840118244a3e7178aff030dee
#
_cell.length_a   1.000
_cell.length_b   1.000
_cell.length_c   1.000
_cell.angle_alpha   90.00
_cell.angle_beta   90.00
_cell.angle_gamma   90.00
#
_symmetry.space_group_name_H-M   'P 1'
#
loop_
_entity.id
_entity.type
_entity.pdbx_description
1 polymer ?
#
loop_
_entity_poly.entity_id
_entity_poly.type
_entity_poly.pdbx_seq_one_letter_code
_entity_poly.pdbx_strand_id
1 'polypeptide(L)'
;DLADRYHTFCDPRLNAELLLADTTGDSRINLYLNFEKPLTESEVSLYRDKVKRRLKFEPLQYIRGKTEFYSLEFNVTPDVLIPRQETEILVEKVLEYIKVSGLECPKILEIGTGSGCISIAIAANAECNIRAFDISNEAVKVAELNTAANGTGDKINFEALDFFDPGVTFEGYDIIVSNPPYISANDVPGLNEEVNGYEPYIALTDDGDGLSFYKRIFELYNVTQNKPFIFLEVGDGKKEAIVKLL
;
A
#
# COMPACT_ATOMS: atom_id res chain seq x y z
N ASP A 1 14.27 -23.36 18.65
CA ASP A 1 14.75 -24.03 17.45
C ASP A 1 14.35 -23.25 16.22
N LEU A 2 15.32 -23.00 15.31
CA LEU A 2 15.06 -22.24 14.07
C LEU A 2 13.97 -22.92 13.21
N ALA A 3 13.90 -24.25 13.22
CA ALA A 3 12.90 -24.99 12.46
C ALA A 3 11.47 -24.73 12.93
N ASP A 4 11.22 -24.60 14.23
CA ASP A 4 9.88 -24.36 14.77
C ASP A 4 9.36 -22.95 14.44
N ARG A 5 10.25 -21.95 14.33
CA ARG A 5 9.89 -20.60 13.91
C ARG A 5 9.65 -20.49 12.40
N TYR A 6 10.31 -21.30 11.58
CA TYR A 6 10.12 -21.31 10.13
C TYR A 6 8.72 -21.77 9.69
N HIS A 7 8.04 -22.60 10.49
CA HIS A 7 6.66 -23.03 10.19
C HIS A 7 5.63 -21.90 10.31
N THR A 8 6.02 -20.75 10.90
CA THR A 8 5.14 -19.59 11.08
C THR A 8 5.15 -18.66 9.85
N PHE A 9 6.17 -18.76 8.99
CA PHE A 9 6.26 -17.96 7.78
C PHE A 9 5.64 -18.68 6.59
N CYS A 10 4.88 -17.96 5.79
CA CYS A 10 4.47 -18.43 4.48
C CYS A 10 5.71 -18.55 3.59
N ASP A 11 6.00 -19.76 3.10
CA ASP A 11 7.16 -20.10 2.27
C ASP A 11 8.54 -19.60 2.80
N PRO A 12 9.10 -20.26 3.86
CA PRO A 12 10.40 -19.86 4.42
C PRO A 12 11.54 -19.93 3.42
N ARG A 13 11.47 -20.89 2.47
CA ARG A 13 12.48 -21.04 1.43
C ARG A 13 12.49 -19.85 0.48
N LEU A 14 11.33 -19.41 0.02
CA LEU A 14 11.21 -18.22 -0.83
C LEU A 14 11.75 -16.97 -0.12
N ASN A 15 11.43 -16.79 1.17
CA ASN A 15 11.99 -15.70 1.96
C ASN A 15 13.52 -15.72 1.98
N ALA A 16 14.13 -16.90 2.24
CA ALA A 16 15.59 -17.06 2.26
C ALA A 16 16.23 -16.75 0.90
N GLU A 17 15.63 -17.27 -0.19
CA GLU A 17 16.10 -17.05 -1.55
C GLU A 17 16.02 -15.57 -1.97
N LEU A 18 14.93 -14.88 -1.64
CA LEU A 18 14.78 -13.46 -1.95
C LEU A 18 15.76 -12.58 -1.16
N LEU A 19 15.96 -12.86 0.13
CA LEU A 19 16.96 -12.16 0.93
C LEU A 19 18.39 -12.40 0.42
N LEU A 20 18.69 -13.60 -0.08
CA LEU A 20 19.98 -13.90 -0.65
C LEU A 20 20.17 -13.19 -2.00
N ALA A 21 19.16 -13.21 -2.86
CA ALA A 21 19.17 -12.51 -4.14
C ALA A 21 19.43 -11.00 -3.96
N ASP A 22 18.72 -10.36 -3.03
CA ASP A 22 18.93 -8.94 -2.70
C ASP A 22 20.30 -8.67 -2.05
N THR A 23 20.92 -9.67 -1.46
CA THR A 23 22.26 -9.52 -0.85
C THR A 23 23.37 -9.57 -1.89
N THR A 24 23.21 -10.44 -2.89
CA THR A 24 24.19 -10.64 -3.96
C THR A 24 23.97 -9.69 -5.14
N GLY A 25 22.84 -8.99 -5.20
CA GLY A 25 22.41 -8.19 -6.35
C GLY A 25 21.98 -9.05 -7.54
N ASP A 26 21.70 -10.33 -7.31
CA ASP A 26 21.31 -11.29 -8.33
C ASP A 26 19.77 -11.47 -8.39
N SER A 27 19.28 -12.03 -9.49
CA SER A 27 17.92 -12.55 -9.55
C SER A 27 17.83 -13.92 -8.86
N ARG A 28 16.64 -14.28 -8.40
CA ARG A 28 16.37 -15.59 -7.80
C ARG A 28 16.78 -16.76 -8.74
N ILE A 29 16.55 -16.62 -10.05
CA ILE A 29 16.97 -17.63 -11.06
C ILE A 29 18.49 -17.75 -11.10
N ASN A 30 19.22 -16.64 -11.02
CA ASN A 30 20.68 -16.63 -11.04
C ASN A 30 21.28 -17.32 -9.82
N LEU A 31 20.62 -17.35 -8.67
CA LEU A 31 21.07 -18.13 -7.51
C LEU A 31 21.15 -19.63 -7.83
N TYR A 32 20.22 -20.15 -8.62
CA TYR A 32 20.24 -21.56 -9.05
C TYR A 32 21.28 -21.82 -10.15
N LEU A 33 21.46 -20.87 -11.06
CA LEU A 33 22.45 -21.02 -12.13
C LEU A 33 23.89 -20.93 -11.59
N ASN A 34 24.10 -20.17 -10.52
CA ASN A 34 25.40 -19.89 -9.93
C ASN A 34 25.55 -20.49 -8.51
N PHE A 35 24.90 -21.62 -8.23
CA PHE A 35 24.84 -22.20 -6.88
C PHE A 35 26.22 -22.55 -6.29
N GLU A 36 27.23 -22.76 -7.14
CA GLU A 36 28.63 -23.03 -6.72
C GLU A 36 29.42 -21.75 -6.41
N LYS A 37 28.91 -20.57 -6.75
CA LYS A 37 29.59 -19.29 -6.50
C LYS A 37 29.71 -19.04 -5.00
N PRO A 38 30.93 -18.94 -4.44
CA PRO A 38 31.10 -18.64 -3.03
C PRO A 38 30.64 -17.21 -2.72
N LEU A 39 30.01 -17.03 -1.58
CA LEU A 39 29.68 -15.69 -1.04
C LEU A 39 30.95 -15.07 -0.43
N THR A 40 31.11 -13.78 -0.57
CA THR A 40 32.09 -12.99 0.16
C THR A 40 31.74 -12.88 1.65
N GLU A 41 32.72 -12.57 2.50
CA GLU A 41 32.48 -12.38 3.93
C GLU A 41 31.44 -11.26 4.20
N SER A 42 31.48 -10.19 3.40
CA SER A 42 30.50 -9.08 3.48
C SER A 42 29.09 -9.53 3.12
N GLU A 43 28.91 -10.31 2.05
CA GLU A 43 27.62 -10.88 1.67
C GLU A 43 27.09 -11.84 2.74
N VAL A 44 27.94 -12.71 3.30
CA VAL A 44 27.54 -13.60 4.40
C VAL A 44 27.08 -12.80 5.61
N SER A 45 27.80 -11.73 5.98
CA SER A 45 27.43 -10.87 7.11
C SER A 45 26.08 -10.19 6.88
N LEU A 46 25.92 -9.55 5.72
CA LEU A 46 24.68 -8.84 5.34
C LEU A 46 23.48 -9.80 5.28
N TYR A 47 23.66 -10.96 4.66
CA TYR A 47 22.61 -11.98 4.59
C TYR A 47 22.15 -12.45 5.99
N ARG A 48 23.12 -12.73 6.88
CA ARG A 48 22.82 -13.11 8.26
C ARG A 48 22.04 -12.05 9.00
N ASP A 49 22.34 -10.79 8.80
CA ASP A 49 21.62 -9.69 9.44
C ASP A 49 20.20 -9.55 8.89
N LYS A 50 20.00 -9.67 7.59
CA LYS A 50 18.64 -9.73 6.98
C LYS A 50 17.82 -10.91 7.52
N VAL A 51 18.42 -12.10 7.61
CA VAL A 51 17.77 -13.29 8.18
C VAL A 51 17.41 -13.08 9.64
N LYS A 52 18.28 -12.47 10.47
CA LYS A 52 17.98 -12.16 11.87
C LYS A 52 16.80 -11.20 12.01
N ARG A 53 16.69 -10.19 11.14
CA ARG A 53 15.54 -9.27 11.09
C ARG A 53 14.27 -10.04 10.77
N ARG A 54 14.31 -10.90 9.74
CA ARG A 54 13.16 -11.72 9.34
C ARG A 54 12.71 -12.68 10.45
N LEU A 55 13.64 -13.27 11.20
CA LEU A 55 13.35 -14.12 12.35
C LEU A 55 12.71 -13.38 13.55
N LYS A 56 12.73 -12.05 13.52
CA LYS A 56 11.98 -11.20 14.45
C LYS A 56 10.63 -10.76 13.89
N PHE A 57 10.15 -11.40 12.84
CA PHE A 57 8.91 -11.10 12.13
C PHE A 57 8.90 -9.74 11.40
N GLU A 58 10.06 -9.11 11.18
CA GLU A 58 10.10 -7.94 10.32
C GLU A 58 9.64 -8.33 8.91
N PRO A 59 8.68 -7.61 8.29
CA PRO A 59 8.19 -7.92 6.96
C PRO A 59 9.32 -8.04 5.94
N LEU A 60 9.23 -9.06 5.09
CA LEU A 60 10.21 -9.28 4.03
C LEU A 60 10.39 -8.04 3.16
N GLN A 61 9.31 -7.36 2.84
CA GLN A 61 9.30 -6.15 2.03
C GLN A 61 10.08 -5.00 2.67
N TYR A 62 9.95 -4.80 3.99
CA TYR A 62 10.73 -3.77 4.68
C TYR A 62 12.22 -4.12 4.77
N ILE A 63 12.55 -5.41 4.95
CA ILE A 63 13.96 -5.85 4.92
C ILE A 63 14.57 -5.62 3.53
N ARG A 64 13.81 -5.83 2.47
CA ARG A 64 14.19 -5.61 1.08
C ARG A 64 14.15 -4.14 0.66
N GLY A 65 13.32 -3.34 1.34
CA GLY A 65 13.04 -1.94 1.02
C GLY A 65 12.12 -1.78 -0.18
N LYS A 66 11.53 -2.87 -0.71
CA LYS A 66 10.70 -2.83 -1.91
C LYS A 66 9.68 -3.95 -2.00
N THR A 67 8.64 -3.71 -2.78
CA THR A 67 7.60 -4.68 -3.14
C THR A 67 7.14 -4.48 -4.58
N GLU A 68 6.39 -5.43 -5.11
CA GLU A 68 5.69 -5.30 -6.39
C GLU A 68 4.19 -5.08 -6.15
N PHE A 69 3.57 -4.21 -6.93
CA PHE A 69 2.14 -3.97 -6.94
C PHE A 69 1.73 -3.56 -8.36
N TYR A 70 0.73 -4.21 -8.91
CA TYR A 70 0.22 -3.97 -10.27
C TYR A 70 1.33 -4.00 -11.34
N SER A 71 2.26 -4.94 -11.22
CA SER A 71 3.47 -5.11 -12.07
C SER A 71 4.45 -3.92 -12.05
N LEU A 72 4.36 -3.04 -11.06
CA LEU A 72 5.28 -1.93 -10.81
C LEU A 72 6.07 -2.18 -9.52
N GLU A 73 7.32 -1.71 -9.47
CA GLU A 73 8.14 -1.79 -8.26
C GLU A 73 7.92 -0.56 -7.38
N PHE A 74 7.70 -0.77 -6.08
CA PHE A 74 7.49 0.27 -5.08
C PHE A 74 8.51 0.17 -3.96
N ASN A 75 9.12 1.28 -3.59
CA ASN A 75 9.85 1.40 -2.34
C ASN A 75 8.87 1.40 -1.18
N VAL A 76 9.22 0.68 -0.12
CA VAL A 76 8.44 0.61 1.13
C VAL A 76 9.34 0.75 2.34
N THR A 77 8.86 1.50 3.32
CA THR A 77 9.49 1.71 4.62
C THR A 77 8.46 1.47 5.72
N PRO A 78 8.84 1.37 6.99
CA PRO A 78 7.88 1.30 8.10
C PRO A 78 6.91 2.49 8.21
N ASP A 79 7.07 3.52 7.37
CA ASP A 79 6.19 4.69 7.34
C ASP A 79 4.94 4.48 6.48
N VAL A 80 4.88 3.40 5.69
CA VAL A 80 3.76 3.12 4.77
C VAL A 80 3.27 1.68 4.91
N LEU A 81 1.97 1.48 4.74
CA LEU A 81 1.40 0.14 4.59
C LEU A 81 2.04 -0.56 3.37
N ILE A 82 2.43 -1.82 3.54
CA ILE A 82 2.90 -2.63 2.41
C ILE A 82 1.72 -2.85 1.45
N PRO A 83 1.83 -2.48 0.16
CA PRO A 83 0.78 -2.71 -0.83
C PRO A 83 0.29 -4.16 -0.83
N ARG A 84 -1.04 -4.35 -0.82
CA ARG A 84 -1.69 -5.66 -0.80
C ARG A 84 -2.17 -6.05 -2.20
N GLN A 85 -2.14 -7.33 -2.53
CA GLN A 85 -2.63 -7.82 -3.82
C GLN A 85 -4.13 -7.59 -3.99
N GLU A 86 -4.90 -7.67 -2.92
CA GLU A 86 -6.34 -7.39 -2.92
C GLU A 86 -6.66 -5.96 -3.37
N THR A 87 -5.78 -5.01 -3.05
CA THR A 87 -5.91 -3.60 -3.46
C THR A 87 -5.74 -3.42 -4.99
N GLU A 88 -5.13 -4.36 -5.70
CA GLU A 88 -5.05 -4.33 -7.17
C GLU A 88 -6.44 -4.38 -7.81
N ILE A 89 -7.40 -5.06 -7.19
CA ILE A 89 -8.79 -5.11 -7.62
C ILE A 89 -9.42 -3.71 -7.61
N LEU A 90 -9.07 -2.88 -6.61
CA LEU A 90 -9.54 -1.50 -6.54
C LEU A 90 -9.03 -0.69 -7.75
N VAL A 91 -7.75 -0.83 -8.09
CA VAL A 91 -7.15 -0.21 -9.27
C VAL A 91 -7.85 -0.66 -10.54
N GLU A 92 -8.06 -1.98 -10.72
CA GLU A 92 -8.77 -2.52 -11.88
C GLU A 92 -10.16 -1.91 -12.05
N LYS A 93 -10.93 -1.78 -10.95
CA LYS A 93 -12.27 -1.21 -11.00
C LYS A 93 -12.27 0.26 -11.37
N VAL A 94 -11.30 1.04 -10.90
CA VAL A 94 -11.14 2.44 -11.32
C VAL A 94 -10.81 2.52 -12.81
N LEU A 95 -9.85 1.73 -13.30
CA LEU A 95 -9.46 1.72 -14.71
C LEU A 95 -10.59 1.24 -15.63
N GLU A 96 -11.34 0.19 -15.23
CA GLU A 96 -12.55 -0.24 -15.96
C GLU A 96 -13.57 0.89 -16.07
N TYR A 97 -13.81 1.62 -14.98
CA TYR A 97 -14.74 2.73 -14.95
C TYR A 97 -14.27 3.88 -15.86
N ILE A 98 -13.01 4.30 -15.79
CA ILE A 98 -12.45 5.32 -16.68
C ILE A 98 -12.70 4.95 -18.14
N LYS A 99 -12.43 3.69 -18.51
CA LYS A 99 -12.60 3.19 -19.88
C LYS A 99 -14.05 3.23 -20.36
N VAL A 100 -15.02 2.87 -19.50
CA VAL A 100 -16.44 2.79 -19.91
C VAL A 100 -17.19 4.11 -19.78
N SER A 101 -16.75 5.01 -18.91
CA SER A 101 -17.36 6.31 -18.69
C SER A 101 -17.10 7.31 -19.81
N GLY A 102 -16.07 7.08 -20.63
CA GLY A 102 -15.64 8.01 -21.67
C GLY A 102 -14.92 9.26 -21.14
N LEU A 103 -14.48 9.26 -19.88
CA LEU A 103 -13.68 10.34 -19.31
C LEU A 103 -12.25 10.27 -19.90
N GLU A 104 -11.86 11.28 -20.65
CA GLU A 104 -10.54 11.33 -21.30
C GLU A 104 -9.40 11.59 -20.29
N CYS A 105 -9.63 12.48 -19.30
CA CYS A 105 -8.66 12.82 -18.25
C CYS A 105 -9.40 13.14 -16.94
N PRO A 106 -9.90 12.10 -16.22
CA PRO A 106 -10.65 12.31 -15.00
C PRO A 106 -9.79 12.93 -13.88
N LYS A 107 -10.44 13.77 -13.09
CA LYS A 107 -9.88 14.29 -11.84
C LYS A 107 -10.17 13.31 -10.71
N ILE A 108 -9.13 12.75 -10.14
CA ILE A 108 -9.20 11.72 -9.11
C ILE A 108 -8.68 12.27 -7.80
N LEU A 109 -9.35 11.96 -6.69
CA LEU A 109 -8.87 12.21 -5.34
C LEU A 109 -8.59 10.87 -4.67
N GLU A 110 -7.35 10.66 -4.24
CA GLU A 110 -6.99 9.52 -3.37
C GLU A 110 -6.86 9.98 -1.92
N ILE A 111 -7.50 9.23 -1.01
CA ILE A 111 -7.47 9.48 0.43
C ILE A 111 -6.64 8.39 1.10
N GLY A 112 -5.58 8.79 1.85
CA GLY A 112 -4.68 7.86 2.52
C GLY A 112 -3.77 7.13 1.53
N THR A 113 -2.93 7.89 0.83
CA THR A 113 -2.15 7.35 -0.32
C THR A 113 -1.04 6.37 0.10
N GLY A 114 -0.53 6.45 1.33
CA GLY A 114 0.54 5.59 1.81
C GLY A 114 1.76 5.61 0.90
N SER A 115 2.10 4.48 0.29
CA SER A 115 3.22 4.36 -0.66
C SER A 115 2.94 4.97 -2.04
N GLY A 116 1.73 5.47 -2.30
CA GLY A 116 1.29 5.97 -3.60
C GLY A 116 0.84 4.87 -4.58
N CYS A 117 0.74 3.62 -4.14
CA CYS A 117 0.59 2.47 -5.04
C CYS A 117 -0.69 2.53 -5.89
N ILE A 118 -1.81 2.99 -5.35
CA ILE A 118 -3.08 3.11 -6.08
C ILE A 118 -2.97 4.20 -7.14
N SER A 119 -2.62 5.44 -6.75
CA SER A 119 -2.48 6.57 -7.67
C SER A 119 -1.47 6.31 -8.77
N ILE A 120 -0.31 5.76 -8.44
CA ILE A 120 0.76 5.48 -9.40
C ILE A 120 0.33 4.39 -10.38
N ALA A 121 -0.33 3.31 -9.90
CA ALA A 121 -0.83 2.26 -10.78
C ALA A 121 -1.93 2.78 -11.73
N ILE A 122 -2.83 3.66 -11.26
CA ILE A 122 -3.84 4.31 -12.11
C ILE A 122 -3.15 5.19 -13.15
N ALA A 123 -2.24 6.09 -12.74
CA ALA A 123 -1.57 7.04 -13.62
C ALA A 123 -0.67 6.39 -14.67
N ALA A 124 -0.08 5.21 -14.36
CA ALA A 124 0.69 4.42 -15.30
C ALA A 124 -0.18 3.80 -16.42
N ASN A 125 -1.48 3.60 -16.18
CA ASN A 125 -2.39 2.88 -17.07
C ASN A 125 -3.51 3.74 -17.67
N ALA A 126 -3.65 5.01 -17.26
CA ALA A 126 -4.66 5.94 -17.78
C ALA A 126 -4.14 7.38 -17.85
N GLU A 127 -4.72 8.18 -18.73
CA GLU A 127 -4.60 9.63 -18.66
C GLU A 127 -5.54 10.15 -17.57
N CYS A 128 -4.99 10.85 -16.59
CA CYS A 128 -5.73 11.34 -15.42
C CYS A 128 -4.98 12.48 -14.74
N ASN A 129 -5.68 13.17 -13.85
CA ASN A 129 -5.09 14.16 -12.95
C ASN A 129 -5.46 13.74 -11.52
N ILE A 130 -4.47 13.36 -10.75
CA ILE A 130 -4.69 12.81 -9.40
C ILE A 130 -4.15 13.79 -8.36
N ARG A 131 -4.98 14.11 -7.39
CA ARG A 131 -4.57 14.65 -6.10
C ARG A 131 -4.62 13.51 -5.10
N ALA A 132 -3.52 13.26 -4.42
CA ALA A 132 -3.42 12.20 -3.43
C ALA A 132 -2.87 12.78 -2.12
N PHE A 133 -3.42 12.39 -0.99
CA PHE A 133 -2.91 12.90 0.28
C PHE A 133 -2.83 11.81 1.34
N ASP A 134 -1.98 12.08 2.30
CA ASP A 134 -1.83 11.28 3.52
C ASP A 134 -1.61 12.20 4.70
N ILE A 135 -2.01 11.79 5.89
CA ILE A 135 -1.73 12.57 7.11
C ILE A 135 -0.24 12.51 7.47
N SER A 136 0.47 11.45 7.05
CA SER A 136 1.89 11.24 7.27
C SER A 136 2.75 11.92 6.21
N ASN A 137 3.55 12.92 6.61
CA ASN A 137 4.55 13.51 5.74
C ASN A 137 5.58 12.49 5.24
N GLU A 138 5.91 11.47 6.04
CA GLU A 138 6.87 10.44 5.65
C GLU A 138 6.26 9.51 4.59
N ALA A 139 4.97 9.19 4.68
CA ALA A 139 4.26 8.46 3.64
C ALA A 139 4.25 9.24 2.32
N VAL A 140 3.98 10.55 2.36
CA VAL A 140 4.02 11.41 1.17
C VAL A 140 5.41 11.38 0.51
N LYS A 141 6.50 11.45 1.27
CA LYS A 141 7.86 11.35 0.71
C LYS A 141 8.12 10.01 0.03
N VAL A 142 7.61 8.90 0.59
CA VAL A 142 7.70 7.57 -0.03
C VAL A 142 6.90 7.55 -1.34
N ALA A 143 5.69 8.11 -1.36
CA ALA A 143 4.86 8.20 -2.56
C ALA A 143 5.53 9.04 -3.67
N GLU A 144 6.13 10.18 -3.33
CA GLU A 144 6.90 11.02 -4.25
C GLU A 144 8.10 10.28 -4.84
N LEU A 145 8.84 9.53 -4.01
CA LEU A 145 9.95 8.69 -4.45
C LEU A 145 9.47 7.62 -5.44
N ASN A 146 8.37 6.95 -5.14
CA ASN A 146 7.77 5.92 -5.99
C ASN A 146 7.25 6.48 -7.31
N THR A 147 6.65 7.67 -7.27
CA THR A 147 6.17 8.38 -8.46
C THR A 147 7.33 8.72 -9.40
N ALA A 148 8.44 9.23 -8.87
CA ALA A 148 9.63 9.50 -9.66
C ALA A 148 10.22 8.21 -10.26
N ALA A 149 10.26 7.12 -9.50
CA ALA A 149 10.76 5.83 -9.97
C ALA A 149 9.90 5.21 -11.08
N ASN A 150 8.58 5.46 -11.06
CA ASN A 150 7.63 4.92 -12.04
C ASN A 150 7.25 5.91 -13.16
N GLY A 151 7.81 7.13 -13.17
CA GLY A 151 7.64 8.09 -14.26
C GLY A 151 6.23 8.66 -14.39
N THR A 152 5.48 8.81 -13.29
CA THR A 152 4.09 9.30 -13.29
C THR A 152 3.92 10.68 -12.63
N GLY A 153 5.02 11.40 -12.39
CA GLY A 153 5.04 12.63 -11.60
C GLY A 153 4.30 13.82 -12.20
N ASP A 154 4.05 13.82 -13.48
CA ASP A 154 3.29 14.86 -14.19
C ASP A 154 1.76 14.72 -14.02
N LYS A 155 1.30 13.55 -13.54
CA LYS A 155 -0.13 13.24 -13.39
C LYS A 155 -0.61 13.28 -11.94
N ILE A 156 0.30 13.27 -10.96
CA ILE A 156 -0.05 13.11 -9.54
C ILE A 156 0.55 14.25 -8.72
N ASN A 157 -0.29 14.86 -7.88
CA ASN A 157 0.12 15.80 -6.86
C ASN A 157 -0.10 15.21 -5.47
N PHE A 158 0.98 15.01 -4.72
CA PHE A 158 0.93 14.53 -3.34
C PHE A 158 1.00 15.68 -2.35
N GLU A 159 0.30 15.54 -1.22
CA GLU A 159 0.37 16.50 -0.12
C GLU A 159 0.12 15.82 1.23
N ALA A 160 0.67 16.43 2.28
CA ALA A 160 0.36 16.02 3.66
C ALA A 160 -0.89 16.77 4.13
N LEU A 161 -1.97 16.01 4.38
CA LEU A 161 -3.26 16.58 4.76
C LEU A 161 -4.05 15.56 5.60
N ASP A 162 -4.66 16.05 6.69
CA ASP A 162 -5.62 15.25 7.46
C ASP A 162 -6.96 15.20 6.72
N PHE A 163 -7.47 13.99 6.45
CA PHE A 163 -8.77 13.79 5.82
C PHE A 163 -9.93 14.42 6.62
N PHE A 164 -9.76 14.54 7.93
CA PHE A 164 -10.79 15.15 8.80
C PHE A 164 -10.71 16.68 8.87
N ASP A 165 -9.76 17.30 8.17
CA ASP A 165 -9.72 18.76 8.03
C ASP A 165 -11.02 19.28 7.37
N PRO A 166 -11.64 20.34 7.94
CA PRO A 166 -12.88 20.92 7.37
C PRO A 166 -12.73 21.46 5.94
N GLY A 167 -11.51 21.74 5.49
CA GLY A 167 -11.25 22.21 4.14
C GLY A 167 -11.29 21.12 3.05
N VAL A 168 -11.35 19.85 3.42
CA VAL A 168 -11.45 18.75 2.46
C VAL A 168 -12.83 18.73 1.81
N THR A 169 -12.87 18.66 0.49
CA THR A 169 -14.10 18.61 -0.32
C THR A 169 -13.94 17.65 -1.49
N PHE A 170 -15.07 17.11 -1.97
CA PHE A 170 -15.13 16.28 -3.17
C PHE A 170 -15.58 17.07 -4.41
N GLU A 171 -15.83 18.37 -4.27
CA GLU A 171 -16.23 19.23 -5.40
C GLU A 171 -15.18 19.27 -6.50
N GLY A 172 -15.61 19.02 -7.72
CA GLY A 172 -14.76 19.10 -8.91
C GLY A 172 -13.93 17.84 -9.19
N TYR A 173 -14.09 16.76 -8.42
CA TYR A 173 -13.53 15.45 -8.72
C TYR A 173 -14.56 14.55 -9.42
N ASP A 174 -14.09 13.71 -10.32
CA ASP A 174 -14.88 12.72 -11.03
C ASP A 174 -14.90 11.38 -10.27
N ILE A 175 -13.77 11.07 -9.62
CA ILE A 175 -13.54 9.81 -8.90
C ILE A 175 -12.90 10.10 -7.53
N ILE A 176 -13.40 9.39 -6.52
CA ILE A 176 -12.77 9.30 -5.19
C ILE A 176 -12.31 7.86 -5.01
N VAL A 177 -11.07 7.64 -4.61
CA VAL A 177 -10.53 6.31 -4.34
C VAL A 177 -9.85 6.28 -2.97
N SER A 178 -10.01 5.19 -2.24
CA SER A 178 -9.33 5.00 -0.95
C SER A 178 -9.25 3.53 -0.55
N ASN A 179 -8.13 3.17 0.04
CA ASN A 179 -8.00 2.03 0.93
C ASN A 179 -7.79 2.58 2.35
N PRO A 180 -8.87 2.93 3.06
CA PRO A 180 -8.75 3.59 4.36
C PRO A 180 -8.44 2.60 5.48
N PRO A 181 -7.91 3.04 6.63
CA PRO A 181 -7.75 2.19 7.81
C PRO A 181 -9.13 1.71 8.30
N TYR A 182 -9.36 0.39 8.22
CA TYR A 182 -10.67 -0.22 8.51
C TYR A 182 -10.64 -1.23 9.66
N ILE A 183 -9.50 -1.50 10.26
CA ILE A 183 -9.40 -2.47 11.35
C ILE A 183 -9.90 -1.80 12.63
N SER A 184 -10.80 -2.48 13.36
CA SER A 184 -11.21 -1.99 14.68
C SER A 184 -10.00 -2.00 15.64
N ALA A 185 -9.87 -0.98 16.48
CA ALA A 185 -8.80 -0.91 17.48
C ALA A 185 -8.74 -2.16 18.38
N ASN A 186 -9.88 -2.78 18.65
CA ASN A 186 -9.97 -4.02 19.42
C ASN A 186 -9.38 -5.24 18.69
N ASP A 187 -9.34 -5.21 17.36
CA ASP A 187 -8.89 -6.34 16.53
C ASP A 187 -7.39 -6.25 16.21
N VAL A 188 -6.79 -5.06 16.32
CA VAL A 188 -5.35 -4.84 16.04
C VAL A 188 -4.42 -5.79 16.82
N PRO A 189 -4.63 -6.04 18.13
CA PRO A 189 -3.77 -6.97 18.87
C PRO A 189 -3.82 -8.42 18.36
N GLY A 190 -4.85 -8.79 17.61
CA GLY A 190 -5.03 -10.12 17.01
C GLY A 190 -4.37 -10.28 15.62
N LEU A 191 -3.82 -9.21 15.06
CA LEU A 191 -3.13 -9.26 13.77
C LEU A 191 -1.82 -10.03 13.87
N ASN A 192 -1.34 -10.51 12.72
CA ASN A 192 -0.03 -11.16 12.62
C ASN A 192 1.07 -10.26 13.16
N GLU A 193 2.09 -10.84 13.78
CA GLU A 193 3.25 -10.12 14.34
C GLU A 193 3.94 -9.21 13.31
N GLU A 194 3.95 -9.60 12.03
CA GLU A 194 4.51 -8.80 10.94
C GLU A 194 3.75 -7.49 10.76
N VAL A 195 2.43 -7.52 10.85
CA VAL A 195 1.56 -6.35 10.69
C VAL A 195 1.57 -5.51 11.96
N ASN A 196 1.16 -6.10 13.09
CA ASN A 196 1.01 -5.39 14.36
C ASN A 196 2.34 -4.83 14.91
N GLY A 197 3.47 -5.51 14.64
CA GLY A 197 4.77 -5.13 15.18
C GLY A 197 5.56 -4.13 14.31
N TYR A 198 5.21 -3.96 13.05
CA TYR A 198 6.06 -3.25 12.10
C TYR A 198 5.33 -2.28 11.19
N GLU A 199 4.08 -2.54 10.80
CA GLU A 199 3.35 -1.64 9.93
C GLU A 199 2.78 -0.44 10.71
N PRO A 200 2.64 0.74 10.08
CA PRO A 200 2.22 1.93 10.81
C PRO A 200 0.79 1.77 11.34
N TYR A 201 0.61 1.92 12.63
CA TYR A 201 -0.67 1.76 13.34
C TYR A 201 -1.78 2.62 12.72
N ILE A 202 -1.45 3.84 12.32
CA ILE A 202 -2.39 4.78 11.70
C ILE A 202 -2.93 4.32 10.35
N ALA A 203 -2.20 3.43 9.64
CA ALA A 203 -2.64 2.85 8.38
C ALA A 203 -3.55 1.62 8.59
N LEU A 204 -3.61 1.08 9.80
CA LEU A 204 -4.38 -0.12 10.13
C LEU A 204 -5.75 0.22 10.70
N THR A 205 -5.84 1.21 11.59
CA THR A 205 -7.05 1.52 12.36
C THR A 205 -7.30 3.01 12.46
N ASP A 206 -8.57 3.37 12.56
CA ASP A 206 -9.04 4.71 12.90
C ASP A 206 -9.08 4.97 14.42
N ASP A 207 -8.46 4.09 15.20
CA ASP A 207 -8.49 4.06 16.68
C ASP A 207 -9.92 3.90 17.27
N GLY A 208 -10.84 3.41 16.46
CA GLY A 208 -12.24 3.24 16.78
C GLY A 208 -12.83 1.91 16.29
N ASP A 209 -13.99 2.00 15.64
CA ASP A 209 -14.72 0.85 15.08
C ASP A 209 -14.29 0.50 13.64
N GLY A 210 -13.35 1.23 13.05
CA GLY A 210 -12.90 1.10 11.67
C GLY A 210 -13.91 1.63 10.65
N LEU A 211 -14.81 2.53 11.04
CA LEU A 211 -15.85 3.09 10.16
C LEU A 211 -15.77 4.63 10.01
N SER A 212 -14.90 5.32 10.73
CA SER A 212 -14.86 6.78 10.74
C SER A 212 -14.54 7.37 9.36
N PHE A 213 -13.62 6.77 8.61
CA PHE A 213 -13.32 7.20 7.25
C PHE A 213 -14.52 7.04 6.32
N TYR A 214 -15.23 5.92 6.38
CA TYR A 214 -16.45 5.70 5.57
C TYR A 214 -17.55 6.69 5.92
N LYS A 215 -17.80 6.95 7.22
CA LYS A 215 -18.75 7.95 7.67
C LYS A 215 -18.42 9.31 7.08
N ARG A 216 -17.15 9.75 7.19
CA ARG A 216 -16.68 11.04 6.65
C ARG A 216 -16.78 11.11 5.13
N ILE A 217 -16.44 10.04 4.41
CA ILE A 217 -16.58 9.96 2.96
C ILE A 217 -18.05 10.18 2.55
N PHE A 218 -18.99 9.52 3.19
CA PHE A 218 -20.42 9.68 2.87
C PHE A 218 -20.99 11.03 3.30
N GLU A 219 -20.52 11.61 4.41
CA GLU A 219 -20.85 12.99 4.77
C GLU A 219 -20.45 13.96 3.66
N LEU A 220 -19.20 13.88 3.20
CA LEU A 220 -18.68 14.73 2.11
C LEU A 220 -19.44 14.46 0.80
N TYR A 221 -19.67 13.21 0.46
CA TYR A 221 -20.45 12.84 -0.72
C TYR A 221 -21.85 13.46 -0.70
N ASN A 222 -22.54 13.43 0.43
CA ASN A 222 -23.91 13.93 0.55
C ASN A 222 -24.02 15.45 0.29
N VAL A 223 -22.99 16.22 0.64
CA VAL A 223 -22.98 17.68 0.43
C VAL A 223 -22.39 18.08 -0.93
N THR A 224 -21.65 17.20 -1.60
CA THR A 224 -21.03 17.43 -2.92
C THR A 224 -22.09 17.47 -4.01
N GLN A 225 -22.03 18.47 -4.90
CA GLN A 225 -23.03 18.66 -5.97
C GLN A 225 -22.81 17.73 -7.16
N ASN A 226 -21.55 17.59 -7.62
CA ASN A 226 -21.21 16.84 -8.82
C ASN A 226 -21.16 15.30 -8.64
N LYS A 227 -21.42 14.78 -7.44
CA LYS A 227 -21.52 13.34 -7.13
C LYS A 227 -20.45 12.48 -7.82
N PRO A 228 -19.20 12.48 -7.36
CA PRO A 228 -18.14 11.67 -7.92
C PRO A 228 -18.43 10.17 -7.75
N PHE A 229 -17.87 9.32 -8.61
CA PHE A 229 -17.86 7.89 -8.35
C PHE A 229 -16.86 7.57 -7.21
N ILE A 230 -17.28 6.69 -6.31
CA ILE A 230 -16.48 6.34 -5.14
C ILE A 230 -16.07 4.87 -5.21
N PHE A 231 -14.77 4.62 -5.09
CA PHE A 231 -14.17 3.30 -5.04
C PHE A 231 -13.46 3.12 -3.70
N LEU A 232 -13.88 2.15 -2.91
CA LEU A 232 -13.34 1.91 -1.58
C LEU A 232 -12.96 0.46 -1.41
N GLU A 233 -11.79 0.22 -0.82
CA GLU A 233 -11.50 -1.07 -0.22
C GLU A 233 -12.28 -1.20 1.08
N VAL A 234 -12.79 -2.40 1.35
CA VAL A 234 -13.63 -2.69 2.51
C VAL A 234 -13.10 -3.94 3.20
N GLY A 235 -12.81 -3.81 4.48
CA GLY A 235 -12.38 -4.93 5.31
C GLY A 235 -13.45 -6.02 5.40
N ASP A 236 -12.99 -7.27 5.54
CA ASP A 236 -13.87 -8.42 5.68
C ASP A 236 -14.88 -8.23 6.83
N GLY A 237 -16.13 -8.62 6.59
CA GLY A 237 -17.24 -8.47 7.55
C GLY A 237 -17.79 -7.04 7.73
N LYS A 238 -17.20 -6.00 7.11
CA LYS A 238 -17.65 -4.61 7.28
C LYS A 238 -18.70 -4.16 6.26
N LYS A 239 -18.91 -4.91 5.19
CA LYS A 239 -19.80 -4.55 4.07
C LYS A 239 -21.19 -4.09 4.53
N GLU A 240 -21.86 -4.86 5.39
CA GLU A 240 -23.20 -4.56 5.84
C GLU A 240 -23.28 -3.27 6.69
N ALA A 241 -22.25 -3.02 7.51
CA ALA A 241 -22.17 -1.81 8.32
C ALA A 241 -21.98 -0.58 7.42
N ILE A 242 -21.13 -0.68 6.40
CA ILE A 242 -20.85 0.41 5.45
C ILE A 242 -22.09 0.71 4.58
N VAL A 243 -22.77 -0.32 4.07
CA VAL A 243 -24.01 -0.13 3.28
C VAL A 243 -25.12 0.58 4.08
N LYS A 244 -25.16 0.43 5.41
CA LYS A 244 -26.12 1.14 6.26
C LYS A 244 -25.79 2.64 6.45
N LEU A 245 -24.58 3.06 6.09
CA LEU A 245 -24.16 4.47 6.14
C LEU A 245 -24.60 5.26 4.89
N LEU A 246 -24.92 4.54 3.79
CA LEU A 246 -25.44 5.10 2.53
C LEU A 246 -26.90 5.48 2.66
#